data_9946454012b75eb9bf70d5feeaa4419a
#
_entry.id   9946454012b75eb9bf70d5feeaa4419a
#
_cell.length_a   1.000
_cell.length_b   1.000
_cell.length_c   1.000
_cell.angle_alpha   90.00
_cell.angle_beta   90.00
_cell.angle_gamma   90.00
#
_symmetry.space_group_name_H-M   'P 1'
#
loop_
_entity.id
_entity.type
_entity.pdbx_description
1 polymer ?
#
loop_
_entity_poly.entity_id
_entity_poly.type
_entity_poly.pdbx_seq_one_letter_code
_entity_poly.pdbx_strand_id
1 'polypeptide(L)'
;LNGDVRNLKVNKSGELVASDAKQLQHFRSRLSMVFQHFNLWQHMTVLENLIEAPIRVFGMSKAEATERARQYLAKVGLQNAEDKYPSSMSGGQQQRVAIARALTMEPEVILFDEPTSALDPELVGEVLKVMRALAEEGRTMVIVTHEMGFAREVSNHLIFFHKSMIEV
;
A
#
# COMPACT_ATOMS: atom_id res chain seq x y z
N LEU A 1 1.36 -3.73 16.62
CA LEU A 1 0.21 -2.85 16.63
C LEU A 1 -0.35 -2.81 18.06
N ASN A 2 0.27 -2.00 18.88
CA ASN A 2 -0.14 -1.57 20.24
C ASN A 2 -0.70 -2.65 21.19
N GLY A 3 -0.28 -3.92 21.07
CA GLY A 3 -0.62 -4.98 22.03
C GLY A 3 -2.08 -5.46 22.02
N ASP A 4 -2.89 -5.08 21.05
CA ASP A 4 -4.26 -5.57 20.90
C ASP A 4 -4.27 -7.08 20.65
N VAL A 5 -4.58 -7.83 21.69
CA VAL A 5 -4.74 -9.29 21.63
C VAL A 5 -6.04 -9.60 20.91
N ARG A 6 -5.94 -10.35 19.81
CA ARG A 6 -7.11 -10.76 19.04
C ARG A 6 -7.64 -12.06 19.53
N ASN A 7 -8.92 -12.06 19.79
CA ASN A 7 -9.63 -13.28 20.07
C ASN A 7 -9.83 -14.03 18.75
N LEU A 8 -9.11 -15.12 18.58
CA LEU A 8 -9.30 -16.09 17.50
C LEU A 8 -10.19 -17.22 18.02
N LYS A 9 -11.04 -17.72 17.16
CA LYS A 9 -11.81 -18.94 17.39
C LYS A 9 -11.53 -19.95 16.28
N VAL A 10 -11.64 -21.23 16.61
CA VAL A 10 -11.57 -22.29 15.61
C VAL A 10 -12.96 -22.46 14.99
N ASN A 11 -13.06 -22.40 13.65
CA ASN A 11 -14.30 -22.66 12.93
C ASN A 11 -14.58 -24.18 12.85
N LYS A 12 -15.72 -24.54 12.27
CA LYS A 12 -16.11 -25.96 12.11
C LYS A 12 -15.16 -26.79 11.24
N SER A 13 -14.33 -26.11 10.42
CA SER A 13 -13.31 -26.73 9.56
C SER A 13 -11.92 -26.83 10.23
N GLY A 14 -11.78 -26.42 11.50
CA GLY A 14 -10.51 -26.46 12.22
C GLY A 14 -9.59 -25.26 11.99
N GLU A 15 -10.05 -24.23 11.25
CA GLU A 15 -9.26 -23.05 10.91
C GLU A 15 -9.41 -21.96 11.98
N LEU A 16 -8.34 -21.22 12.24
CA LEU A 16 -8.34 -20.05 13.10
C LEU A 16 -9.00 -18.87 12.35
N VAL A 17 -10.12 -18.40 12.87
CA VAL A 17 -10.86 -17.25 12.34
C VAL A 17 -11.04 -16.19 13.44
N ALA A 18 -11.16 -14.93 13.03
CA ALA A 18 -11.44 -13.85 13.97
C ALA A 18 -12.80 -14.09 14.66
N SER A 19 -12.85 -13.92 15.98
CA SER A 19 -14.10 -14.07 16.75
C SER A 19 -15.06 -12.91 16.50
N ASP A 20 -14.55 -11.72 16.14
CA ASP A 20 -15.30 -10.51 15.86
C ASP A 20 -14.90 -9.94 14.48
N ALA A 21 -15.88 -9.92 13.55
CA ALA A 21 -15.69 -9.41 12.20
C ALA A 21 -15.41 -7.88 12.16
N LYS A 22 -16.02 -7.11 13.09
CA LYS A 22 -15.79 -5.65 13.18
C LYS A 22 -14.38 -5.34 13.64
N GLN A 23 -13.88 -6.08 14.63
CA GLN A 23 -12.51 -5.95 15.09
C GLN A 23 -11.50 -6.29 13.97
N LEU A 24 -11.77 -7.35 13.18
CA LEU A 24 -10.94 -7.70 12.05
C LEU A 24 -10.95 -6.60 10.97
N GLN A 25 -12.12 -6.04 10.65
CA GLN A 25 -12.26 -4.93 9.69
C GLN A 25 -11.49 -3.69 10.17
N HIS A 26 -11.64 -3.31 11.43
CA HIS A 26 -10.90 -2.20 12.02
C HIS A 26 -9.39 -2.41 11.94
N PHE A 27 -8.92 -3.63 12.19
CA PHE A 27 -7.51 -3.95 12.06
C PHE A 27 -7.03 -3.87 10.59
N ARG A 28 -7.79 -4.40 9.66
CA ARG A 28 -7.44 -4.34 8.23
C ARG A 28 -7.38 -2.91 7.71
N SER A 29 -8.22 -2.00 8.23
CA SER A 29 -8.18 -0.60 7.82
C SER A 29 -6.93 0.15 8.29
N ARG A 30 -6.20 -0.38 9.30
CA ARG A 30 -4.91 0.16 9.78
C ARG A 30 -3.70 -0.37 9.01
N LEU A 31 -3.90 -1.36 8.13
CA LEU A 31 -2.89 -1.96 7.29
C LEU A 31 -3.24 -1.69 5.83
N SER A 32 -2.29 -1.27 5.05
CA SER A 32 -2.44 -1.20 3.59
C SER A 32 -1.36 -2.06 2.93
N MET A 33 -1.67 -2.59 1.75
CA MET A 33 -0.74 -3.41 0.99
C MET A 33 -0.63 -2.89 -0.44
N VAL A 34 0.59 -2.76 -0.90
CA VAL A 34 0.96 -2.42 -2.28
C VAL A 34 1.57 -3.66 -2.91
N PHE A 35 0.96 -4.13 -3.98
CA PHE A 35 1.32 -5.38 -4.66
C PHE A 35 2.22 -5.13 -5.87
N GLN A 36 2.90 -6.15 -6.32
CA GLN A 36 3.71 -6.17 -7.53
C GLN A 36 2.91 -5.79 -8.79
N HIS A 37 1.66 -6.25 -8.91
CA HIS A 37 0.81 -6.06 -10.09
C HIS A 37 -0.19 -4.90 -9.98
N PHE A 38 0.13 -3.86 -9.19
CA PHE A 38 -0.65 -2.62 -8.99
C PHE A 38 -2.07 -2.83 -8.45
N ASN A 39 -2.82 -3.82 -8.93
CA ASN A 39 -4.19 -4.19 -8.55
C ASN A 39 -5.18 -3.01 -8.60
N LEU A 40 -5.03 -2.13 -9.60
CA LEU A 40 -5.95 -1.03 -9.84
C LEU A 40 -7.22 -1.53 -10.56
N TRP A 41 -8.35 -0.95 -10.21
CA TRP A 41 -9.61 -1.18 -10.93
C TRP A 41 -9.56 -0.47 -12.28
N GLN A 42 -9.44 -1.25 -13.36
CA GLN A 42 -9.21 -0.75 -14.72
C GLN A 42 -10.40 0.04 -15.29
N HIS A 43 -11.60 -0.21 -14.79
CA HIS A 43 -12.85 0.47 -15.19
C HIS A 43 -13.12 1.77 -14.42
N MET A 44 -12.27 2.12 -13.47
CA MET A 44 -12.35 3.32 -12.65
C MET A 44 -11.21 4.28 -13.01
N THR A 45 -11.48 5.57 -12.92
CA THR A 45 -10.42 6.59 -13.00
C THR A 45 -9.44 6.47 -11.82
N VAL A 46 -8.32 7.17 -11.90
CA VAL A 46 -7.36 7.26 -10.80
C VAL A 46 -8.02 7.81 -9.54
N LEU A 47 -8.78 8.90 -9.66
CA LEU A 47 -9.49 9.48 -8.51
C LEU A 47 -10.46 8.48 -7.88
N GLU A 48 -11.28 7.80 -8.69
CA GLU A 48 -12.22 6.80 -8.21
C GLU A 48 -11.52 5.65 -7.50
N ASN A 49 -10.37 5.18 -8.01
CA ASN A 49 -9.54 4.18 -7.34
C ASN A 49 -9.07 4.62 -5.94
N LEU A 50 -8.82 5.91 -5.72
CA LEU A 50 -8.34 6.42 -4.46
C LEU A 50 -9.45 6.67 -3.44
N ILE A 51 -10.63 7.13 -3.88
CA ILE A 51 -11.70 7.55 -2.96
C ILE A 51 -12.64 6.43 -2.53
N GLU A 52 -12.70 5.33 -3.27
CA GLU A 52 -13.68 4.25 -3.02
C GLU A 52 -13.55 3.67 -1.61
N ALA A 53 -12.32 3.31 -1.20
CA ALA A 53 -12.10 2.72 0.12
C ALA A 53 -12.34 3.71 1.28
N PRO A 54 -11.84 4.96 1.27
CA PRO A 54 -12.17 5.96 2.28
C PRO A 54 -13.68 6.20 2.46
N ILE A 55 -14.43 6.26 1.37
CA ILE A 55 -15.89 6.42 1.41
C ILE A 55 -16.55 5.19 2.02
N ARG A 56 -16.21 3.98 1.55
CA ARG A 56 -16.89 2.74 1.96
C ARG A 56 -16.51 2.27 3.35
N VAL A 57 -15.25 2.45 3.75
CA VAL A 57 -14.73 1.92 5.02
C VAL A 57 -14.89 2.92 6.16
N PHE A 58 -14.59 4.20 5.90
CA PHE A 58 -14.66 5.24 6.94
C PHE A 58 -15.91 6.10 6.87
N GLY A 59 -16.75 5.95 5.83
CA GLY A 59 -17.95 6.76 5.65
C GLY A 59 -17.65 8.22 5.32
N MET A 60 -16.46 8.51 4.76
CA MET A 60 -16.09 9.87 4.38
C MET A 60 -17.04 10.41 3.32
N SER A 61 -17.30 11.72 3.36
CA SER A 61 -17.97 12.37 2.25
C SER A 61 -17.12 12.33 0.98
N LYS A 62 -17.76 12.36 -0.18
CA LYS A 62 -17.04 12.37 -1.46
C LYS A 62 -16.07 13.56 -1.56
N ALA A 63 -16.45 14.73 -1.02
CA ALA A 63 -15.63 15.93 -1.04
C ALA A 63 -14.34 15.74 -0.21
N GLU A 64 -14.46 15.25 1.03
CA GLU A 64 -13.30 14.96 1.89
C GLU A 64 -12.38 13.88 1.29
N ALA A 65 -12.95 12.79 0.77
CA ALA A 65 -12.19 11.73 0.13
C ALA A 65 -11.44 12.24 -1.12
N THR A 66 -12.09 13.11 -1.93
CA THR A 66 -11.46 13.72 -3.10
C THR A 66 -10.30 14.62 -2.72
N GLU A 67 -10.47 15.48 -1.72
CA GLU A 67 -9.41 16.36 -1.25
C GLU A 67 -8.21 15.56 -0.73
N ARG A 68 -8.46 14.53 0.07
CA ARG A 68 -7.43 13.59 0.54
C ARG A 68 -6.71 12.89 -0.63
N ALA A 69 -7.47 12.42 -1.61
CA ALA A 69 -6.90 11.76 -2.79
C ALA A 69 -5.97 12.69 -3.57
N ARG A 70 -6.34 13.96 -3.78
CA ARG A 70 -5.52 14.96 -4.45
C ARG A 70 -4.20 15.23 -3.72
N GLN A 71 -4.24 15.30 -2.39
CA GLN A 71 -3.02 15.46 -1.58
C GLN A 71 -2.06 14.29 -1.79
N TYR A 72 -2.55 13.04 -1.79
CA TYR A 72 -1.70 11.88 -2.01
C TYR A 72 -1.27 11.73 -3.48
N LEU A 73 -2.08 12.13 -4.46
CA LEU A 73 -1.64 12.21 -5.86
C LEU A 73 -0.51 13.22 -6.05
N ALA A 74 -0.60 14.38 -5.41
CA ALA A 74 0.49 15.37 -5.43
C ALA A 74 1.76 14.80 -4.78
N LYS A 75 1.63 14.08 -3.66
CA LYS A 75 2.75 13.43 -2.96
C LYS A 75 3.50 12.43 -3.83
N VAL A 76 2.80 11.68 -4.67
CA VAL A 76 3.43 10.72 -5.59
C VAL A 76 3.76 11.31 -6.97
N GLY A 77 3.63 12.64 -7.14
CA GLY A 77 3.96 13.36 -8.38
C GLY A 77 2.97 13.12 -9.52
N LEU A 78 1.68 12.90 -9.21
CA LEU A 78 0.63 12.60 -10.18
C LEU A 78 -0.60 13.54 -10.04
N GLN A 79 -0.39 14.79 -9.65
CA GLN A 79 -1.44 15.78 -9.39
C GLN A 79 -2.39 16.06 -10.56
N ASN A 80 -1.97 15.74 -11.80
CA ASN A 80 -2.78 15.95 -13.00
C ASN A 80 -3.33 14.64 -13.60
N ALA A 81 -3.39 13.57 -12.79
CA ALA A 81 -3.76 12.25 -13.28
C ALA A 81 -5.15 11.78 -12.81
N GLU A 82 -5.90 12.61 -12.09
CA GLU A 82 -7.14 12.20 -11.42
C GLU A 82 -8.22 11.64 -12.36
N ASP A 83 -8.33 12.17 -13.58
CA ASP A 83 -9.30 11.74 -14.59
C ASP A 83 -8.79 10.64 -15.54
N LYS A 84 -7.53 10.24 -15.40
CA LYS A 84 -6.94 9.18 -16.23
C LYS A 84 -7.43 7.82 -15.79
N TYR A 85 -7.47 6.88 -16.75
CA TYR A 85 -7.68 5.46 -16.47
C TYR A 85 -6.33 4.73 -16.37
N PRO A 86 -6.21 3.68 -15.53
CA PRO A 86 -4.96 2.92 -15.40
C PRO A 86 -4.40 2.43 -16.73
N SER A 87 -5.25 2.02 -17.67
CA SER A 87 -4.86 1.56 -19.01
C SER A 87 -4.10 2.59 -19.85
N SER A 88 -4.23 3.90 -19.54
CA SER A 88 -3.53 4.99 -20.23
C SER A 88 -2.24 5.42 -19.53
N MET A 89 -1.78 4.68 -18.52
CA MET A 89 -0.65 5.05 -17.67
C MET A 89 0.51 4.05 -17.78
N SER A 90 1.74 4.54 -17.66
CA SER A 90 2.92 3.65 -17.56
C SER A 90 2.87 2.80 -16.29
N GLY A 91 3.61 1.68 -16.25
CA GLY A 91 3.69 0.81 -15.08
C GLY A 91 4.13 1.57 -13.82
N GLY A 92 5.16 2.43 -13.93
CA GLY A 92 5.62 3.27 -12.82
C GLY A 92 4.57 4.28 -12.34
N GLN A 93 3.75 4.83 -13.26
CA GLN A 93 2.62 5.68 -12.89
C GLN A 93 1.53 4.87 -12.17
N GLN A 94 1.17 3.69 -12.69
CA GLN A 94 0.18 2.81 -12.05
C GLN A 94 0.63 2.39 -10.65
N GLN A 95 1.90 2.07 -10.46
CA GLN A 95 2.44 1.72 -9.14
C GLN A 95 2.38 2.91 -8.17
N ARG A 96 2.71 4.11 -8.62
CA ARG A 96 2.56 5.32 -7.79
C ARG A 96 1.09 5.61 -7.44
N VAL A 97 0.14 5.32 -8.34
CA VAL A 97 -1.30 5.37 -8.01
C VAL A 97 -1.66 4.32 -6.96
N ALA A 98 -1.13 3.09 -7.05
CA ALA A 98 -1.36 2.05 -6.06
C ALA A 98 -0.82 2.45 -4.67
N ILE A 99 0.35 3.10 -4.62
CA ILE A 99 0.90 3.68 -3.38
C ILE A 99 -0.02 4.79 -2.86
N ALA A 100 -0.44 5.74 -3.70
CA ALA A 100 -1.35 6.81 -3.30
C ALA A 100 -2.67 6.26 -2.75
N ARG A 101 -3.26 5.24 -3.40
CA ARG A 101 -4.46 4.55 -2.92
C ARG A 101 -4.26 3.93 -1.54
N ALA A 102 -3.13 3.29 -1.30
CA ALA A 102 -2.81 2.74 0.01
C ALA A 102 -2.72 3.84 1.08
N LEU A 103 -2.15 4.99 0.73
CA LEU A 103 -1.98 6.14 1.63
C LEU A 103 -3.28 6.86 1.96
N THR A 104 -4.31 6.84 1.08
CA THR A 104 -5.62 7.48 1.37
C THR A 104 -6.34 6.85 2.55
N MET A 105 -6.00 5.62 2.91
CA MET A 105 -6.51 4.94 4.12
C MET A 105 -5.80 5.38 5.40
N GLU A 106 -4.75 6.21 5.32
CA GLU A 106 -3.91 6.64 6.45
C GLU A 106 -3.48 5.48 7.37
N PRO A 107 -2.89 4.42 6.78
CA PRO A 107 -2.56 3.21 7.52
C PRO A 107 -1.43 3.46 8.53
N GLU A 108 -1.42 2.67 9.61
CA GLU A 108 -0.31 2.65 10.56
C GLU A 108 0.90 1.88 10.02
N VAL A 109 0.65 0.87 9.17
CA VAL A 109 1.69 0.06 8.53
C VAL A 109 1.36 -0.13 7.07
N ILE A 110 2.36 0.04 6.20
CA ILE A 110 2.26 -0.24 4.77
C ILE A 110 3.12 -1.46 4.45
N LEU A 111 2.51 -2.45 3.82
CA LEU A 111 3.19 -3.64 3.32
C LEU A 111 3.47 -3.45 1.83
N PHE A 112 4.71 -3.64 1.42
CA PHE A 112 5.12 -3.62 0.01
C PHE A 112 5.59 -5.01 -0.39
N ASP A 113 4.96 -5.58 -1.41
CA ASP A 113 5.28 -6.89 -1.96
C ASP A 113 5.88 -6.71 -3.36
N GLU A 114 7.20 -6.71 -3.43
CA GLU A 114 8.00 -6.52 -4.64
C GLU A 114 7.50 -5.35 -5.53
N PRO A 115 7.40 -4.12 -5.03
CA PRO A 115 6.70 -3.01 -5.68
C PRO A 115 7.34 -2.56 -7.01
N THR A 116 8.54 -3.02 -7.33
CA THR A 116 9.27 -2.65 -8.56
C THR A 116 9.47 -3.80 -9.53
N SER A 117 9.18 -5.04 -9.13
CA SER A 117 9.51 -6.24 -9.92
C SER A 117 8.76 -6.36 -11.26
N ALA A 118 7.58 -5.71 -11.38
CA ALA A 118 6.80 -5.69 -12.62
C ALA A 118 7.06 -4.45 -13.49
N LEU A 119 8.10 -3.67 -13.18
CA LEU A 119 8.42 -2.42 -13.87
C LEU A 119 9.64 -2.56 -14.79
N ASP A 120 9.62 -1.80 -15.88
CA ASP A 120 10.81 -1.56 -16.66
C ASP A 120 11.89 -0.86 -15.81
N PRO A 121 13.19 -1.20 -15.97
CA PRO A 121 14.28 -0.63 -15.15
C PRO A 121 14.30 0.92 -15.11
N GLU A 122 13.90 1.56 -16.20
CA GLU A 122 13.85 3.03 -16.30
C GLU A 122 12.80 3.65 -15.37
N LEU A 123 11.75 2.89 -15.01
CA LEU A 123 10.64 3.37 -14.19
C LEU A 123 10.82 3.08 -12.69
N VAL A 124 11.74 2.19 -12.33
CA VAL A 124 12.02 1.79 -10.94
C VAL A 124 12.38 2.97 -10.06
N GLY A 125 13.25 3.85 -10.56
CA GLY A 125 13.77 5.00 -9.80
C GLY A 125 12.68 5.95 -9.29
N GLU A 126 11.61 6.17 -10.07
CA GLU A 126 10.50 7.03 -9.67
C GLU A 126 9.69 6.45 -8.50
N VAL A 127 9.48 5.14 -8.50
CA VAL A 127 8.76 4.44 -7.42
C VAL A 127 9.60 4.42 -6.15
N LEU A 128 10.89 4.08 -6.26
CA LEU A 128 11.81 4.08 -5.12
C LEU A 128 11.95 5.46 -4.49
N LYS A 129 11.92 6.53 -5.30
CA LYS A 129 11.93 7.92 -4.79
C LYS A 129 10.73 8.21 -3.89
N VAL A 130 9.53 7.78 -4.30
CA VAL A 130 8.32 7.93 -3.47
C VAL A 130 8.47 7.15 -2.17
N MET A 131 8.96 5.90 -2.24
CA MET A 131 9.14 5.07 -1.04
C MET A 131 10.19 5.63 -0.08
N ARG A 132 11.28 6.25 -0.58
CA ARG A 132 12.25 6.97 0.28
C ARG A 132 11.58 8.11 1.02
N ALA A 133 10.81 8.94 0.32
CA ALA A 133 10.11 10.05 0.96
C ALA A 133 9.17 9.57 2.08
N LEU A 134 8.50 8.43 1.91
CA LEU A 134 7.67 7.83 2.96
C LEU A 134 8.49 7.33 4.16
N ALA A 135 9.69 6.79 3.92
CA ALA A 135 10.62 6.39 4.99
C ALA A 135 11.14 7.61 5.77
N GLU A 136 11.51 8.68 5.08
CA GLU A 136 11.94 9.95 5.67
C GLU A 136 10.84 10.61 6.52
N GLU A 137 9.57 10.42 6.16
CA GLU A 137 8.42 10.86 6.97
C GLU A 137 8.18 9.99 8.21
N GLY A 138 8.97 8.95 8.42
CA GLY A 138 8.81 8.04 9.55
C GLY A 138 7.64 7.05 9.42
N ARG A 139 7.16 6.77 8.22
CA ARG A 139 6.12 5.76 7.99
C ARG A 139 6.63 4.36 8.32
N THR A 140 5.85 3.60 9.07
CA THR A 140 6.16 2.20 9.32
C THR A 140 5.86 1.37 8.08
N MET A 141 6.91 0.73 7.54
CA MET A 141 6.82 -0.06 6.31
C MET A 141 7.46 -1.43 6.51
N VAL A 142 6.86 -2.46 5.91
CA VAL A 142 7.47 -3.78 5.72
C VAL A 142 7.59 -3.99 4.22
N ILE A 143 8.81 -4.22 3.74
CA ILE A 143 9.10 -4.22 2.30
C ILE A 143 9.77 -5.53 1.92
N VAL A 144 9.17 -6.26 0.99
CA VAL A 144 9.82 -7.36 0.26
C VAL A 144 10.36 -6.77 -1.03
N THR A 145 11.67 -6.88 -1.27
CA THR A 145 12.31 -6.26 -2.44
C THR A 145 13.61 -6.95 -2.83
N HIS A 146 13.94 -6.87 -4.10
CA HIS A 146 15.25 -7.24 -4.65
C HIS A 146 16.18 -6.03 -4.81
N GLU A 147 15.70 -4.82 -4.52
CA GLU A 147 16.47 -3.56 -4.63
C GLU A 147 17.39 -3.39 -3.41
N MET A 148 18.51 -4.11 -3.37
CA MET A 148 19.42 -4.16 -2.21
C MET A 148 19.99 -2.80 -1.84
N GLY A 149 20.28 -1.94 -2.83
CA GLY A 149 20.75 -0.57 -2.59
C GLY A 149 19.73 0.25 -1.81
N PHE A 150 18.49 0.21 -2.25
CA PHE A 150 17.36 0.86 -1.59
C PHE A 150 17.11 0.29 -0.18
N ALA A 151 17.10 -1.04 -0.04
CA ALA A 151 16.88 -1.68 1.25
C ALA A 151 17.91 -1.24 2.31
N ARG A 152 19.20 -1.18 1.95
CA ARG A 152 20.27 -0.72 2.85
C ARG A 152 20.14 0.75 3.25
N GLU A 153 19.64 1.58 2.34
CA GLU A 153 19.50 3.02 2.57
C GLU A 153 18.34 3.36 3.53
N VAL A 154 17.21 2.66 3.44
CA VAL A 154 15.98 3.07 4.14
C VAL A 154 15.60 2.18 5.31
N SER A 155 16.14 0.97 5.44
CA SER A 155 15.69 0.03 6.47
C SER A 155 16.43 0.20 7.80
N ASN A 156 15.68 0.05 8.90
CA ASN A 156 16.25 -0.06 10.26
C ASN A 156 16.59 -1.51 10.58
N HIS A 157 15.88 -2.48 9.97
CA HIS A 157 16.09 -3.91 10.12
C HIS A 157 16.01 -4.57 8.76
N LEU A 158 16.96 -5.45 8.45
CA LEU A 158 17.02 -6.19 7.19
C LEU A 158 17.05 -7.68 7.51
N ILE A 159 16.15 -8.43 6.85
CA ILE A 159 16.04 -9.88 7.02
C ILE A 159 16.26 -10.52 5.66
N PHE A 160 17.20 -11.46 5.58
CA PHE A 160 17.42 -12.26 4.39
C PHE A 160 16.69 -13.60 4.46
N PHE A 161 15.97 -13.90 3.38
CA PHE A 161 15.40 -15.24 3.19
C PHE A 161 16.27 -16.03 2.22
N HIS A 162 16.84 -17.13 2.68
CA HIS A 162 17.58 -18.06 1.85
C HIS A 162 17.11 -19.49 2.11
N LYS A 163 16.70 -20.21 1.05
CA LYS A 163 16.21 -21.61 1.12
C LYS A 163 15.16 -21.83 2.22
N SER A 164 14.17 -20.93 2.32
CA SER A 164 13.10 -20.94 3.33
C SER A 164 13.59 -20.79 4.78
N MET A 165 14.83 -20.36 5.00
CA MET A 165 15.36 -19.99 6.32
C MET A 165 15.56 -18.49 6.43
N ILE A 166 15.39 -17.97 7.64
CA ILE A 166 15.65 -16.57 7.97
C ILE A 166 17.12 -16.48 8.39
N GLU A 167 17.89 -15.65 7.69
CA GLU A 167 19.24 -15.24 8.08
C GLU A 167 19.17 -13.80 8.57
N VAL A 168 19.57 -13.56 9.81
CA VAL A 168 19.55 -12.24 10.48
C VAL A 168 20.96 -11.70 10.57
#